data_98978a815374071cd72e5ed70b6f4764
#
_entry.id   98978a815374071cd72e5ed70b6f4764
#
_cell.length_a   1.000
_cell.length_b   1.000
_cell.length_c   1.000
_cell.angle_alpha   90.00
_cell.angle_beta   90.00
_cell.angle_gamma   90.00
#
_symmetry.space_group_name_H-M   'P 1'
#
loop_
_entity.id
_entity.type
_entity.pdbx_description
1 polymer ?
#
loop_
_entity_poly.entity_id
_entity_poly.type
_entity_poly.pdbx_seq_one_letter_code
_entity_poly.pdbx_strand_id
1 'polypeptide(L)'
;MPKKKEDFTSGISLKDSLLDFKETEELIATQSEVVNISLDNVILPAKQARRYFDEVKLKTLADNIKKVGLLQFPIIRERNDGKYDLIAGERRVRAGKIAELDTITCRIIKCDDKTAKEIQLVENLKREDLNAWEETRAIMDLLCTELDIEEKEIKQL
;
A
#
# COMPACT_ATOMS: atom_id res chain seq x y z
N MET A 1 -30.51 -21.61 -30.09
CA MET A 1 -29.30 -20.84 -30.47
C MET A 1 -28.45 -20.62 -29.24
N PRO A 2 -27.24 -21.09 -29.20
CA PRO A 2 -26.39 -20.86 -28.03
C PRO A 2 -25.95 -19.40 -28.04
N LYS A 3 -26.19 -18.68 -26.94
CA LYS A 3 -25.66 -17.36 -26.70
C LYS A 3 -24.12 -17.45 -26.72
N LYS A 4 -23.48 -16.71 -27.61
CA LYS A 4 -22.05 -16.47 -27.63
C LYS A 4 -21.62 -16.02 -26.22
N LYS A 5 -20.77 -16.82 -25.58
CA LYS A 5 -19.97 -16.36 -24.43
C LYS A 5 -19.06 -15.26 -24.99
N GLU A 6 -19.35 -14.02 -24.64
CA GLU A 6 -18.39 -12.95 -24.87
C GLU A 6 -17.18 -13.24 -24.00
N ASP A 7 -16.03 -13.39 -24.63
CA ASP A 7 -14.74 -13.57 -23.96
C ASP A 7 -14.41 -12.28 -23.20
N PHE A 8 -14.74 -12.27 -21.92
CA PHE A 8 -14.44 -11.16 -21.00
C PHE A 8 -12.92 -10.98 -20.77
N THR A 9 -12.12 -11.97 -21.16
CA THR A 9 -10.64 -11.93 -21.04
C THR A 9 -9.95 -11.08 -22.11
N SER A 10 -10.67 -10.56 -23.10
CA SER A 10 -10.09 -9.77 -24.20
C SER A 10 -10.00 -8.26 -23.92
N GLY A 11 -10.45 -7.77 -22.76
CA GLY A 11 -10.56 -6.34 -22.45
C GLY A 11 -9.57 -5.78 -21.41
N ILE A 12 -8.96 -6.63 -20.60
CA ILE A 12 -8.02 -6.17 -19.57
C ILE A 12 -6.65 -6.71 -19.91
N SER A 13 -5.85 -5.91 -20.57
CA SER A 13 -4.45 -6.24 -20.82
C SER A 13 -3.67 -6.06 -19.51
N LEU A 14 -2.87 -7.07 -19.10
CA LEU A 14 -1.87 -6.94 -18.05
C LEU A 14 -0.95 -5.72 -18.25
N LYS A 15 -0.82 -5.26 -19.52
CA LYS A 15 -0.09 -4.02 -19.85
C LYS A 15 -0.81 -2.77 -19.37
N ASP A 16 -2.15 -2.74 -19.40
CA ASP A 16 -2.92 -1.56 -18.97
C ASP A 16 -2.86 -1.45 -17.44
N SER A 17 -2.97 -2.58 -16.72
CA SER A 17 -2.75 -2.60 -15.26
C SER A 17 -1.31 -2.20 -14.87
N LEU A 18 -0.31 -2.53 -15.67
CA LEU A 18 1.09 -2.09 -15.46
C LEU A 18 1.30 -0.60 -15.76
N LEU A 19 0.49 0.01 -16.63
CA LEU A 19 0.48 1.45 -16.86
C LEU A 19 -0.06 2.20 -15.65
N ASP A 20 -1.12 1.71 -15.03
CA ASP A 20 -1.70 2.26 -13.80
C ASP A 20 -0.69 2.24 -12.63
N PHE A 21 0.17 1.21 -12.56
CA PHE A 21 1.28 1.17 -11.60
C PHE A 21 2.26 2.33 -11.78
N LYS A 22 2.62 2.66 -13.03
CA LYS A 22 3.52 3.78 -13.33
C LYS A 22 2.86 5.11 -12.99
N GLU A 23 1.59 5.28 -13.31
CA GLU A 23 0.84 6.49 -12.97
C GLU A 23 0.77 6.70 -11.45
N THR A 24 0.56 5.62 -10.68
CA THR A 24 0.59 5.69 -9.21
C THR A 24 1.97 6.07 -8.68
N GLU A 25 3.06 5.55 -9.26
CA GLU A 25 4.42 5.91 -8.88
C GLU A 25 4.74 7.37 -9.22
N GLU A 26 4.34 7.83 -10.39
CA GLU A 26 4.49 9.22 -10.81
C GLU A 26 3.69 10.18 -9.93
N LEU A 27 2.48 9.80 -9.54
CA LEU A 27 1.64 10.55 -8.62
C LEU A 27 2.33 10.71 -7.25
N ILE A 28 2.87 9.62 -6.70
CA ILE A 28 3.63 9.65 -5.46
C ILE A 28 4.88 10.54 -5.60
N ALA A 29 5.58 10.42 -6.71
CA ALA A 29 6.82 11.17 -6.94
C ALA A 29 6.57 12.69 -7.12
N THR A 30 5.48 13.06 -7.80
CA THR A 30 5.20 14.46 -8.19
C THR A 30 4.32 15.21 -7.19
N GLN A 31 3.43 14.51 -6.49
CA GLN A 31 2.43 15.12 -5.60
C GLN A 31 2.69 14.89 -4.10
N SER A 32 3.82 14.26 -3.76
CA SER A 32 4.16 14.02 -2.35
C SER A 32 5.14 15.07 -1.82
N GLU A 33 4.91 15.46 -0.58
CA GLU A 33 5.81 16.29 0.21
C GLU A 33 6.49 15.44 1.27
N VAL A 34 7.79 15.67 1.50
CA VAL A 34 8.54 14.99 2.55
C VAL A 34 8.48 15.82 3.82
N VAL A 35 7.96 15.23 4.89
CA VAL A 35 7.76 15.89 6.18
C VAL A 35 8.24 15.01 7.32
N ASN A 36 8.61 15.64 8.43
CA ASN A 36 8.94 14.94 9.67
C ASN A 36 7.78 15.12 10.65
N ILE A 37 7.17 14.02 11.07
CA ILE A 37 5.97 14.03 11.92
C ILE A 37 6.16 13.17 13.17
N SER A 38 5.39 13.47 14.22
CA SER A 38 5.37 12.64 15.42
C SER A 38 4.82 11.24 15.12
N LEU A 39 5.52 10.22 15.60
CA LEU A 39 5.09 8.82 15.46
C LEU A 39 3.73 8.55 16.11
N ASP A 40 3.37 9.30 17.15
CA ASP A 40 2.08 9.15 17.83
C ASP A 40 0.90 9.63 16.98
N ASN A 41 1.17 10.48 16.01
CA ASN A 41 0.15 10.97 15.07
C ASN A 41 -0.10 10.05 13.88
N VAL A 42 0.70 8.99 13.70
CA VAL A 42 0.52 8.02 12.60
C VAL A 42 -0.43 6.93 13.04
N ILE A 43 -1.55 6.79 12.32
CA ILE A 43 -2.55 5.75 12.55
C ILE A 43 -2.27 4.60 11.60
N LEU A 44 -2.08 3.42 12.18
CA LEU A 44 -1.90 2.18 11.43
C LEU A 44 -3.25 1.67 10.92
N PRO A 45 -3.30 1.04 9.73
CA PRO A 45 -4.55 0.51 9.19
C PRO A 45 -5.10 -0.61 10.07
N ALA A 46 -6.44 -0.63 10.25
CA ALA A 46 -7.13 -1.63 11.08
C ALA A 46 -7.05 -3.06 10.49
N LYS A 47 -7.03 -3.18 9.17
CA LYS A 47 -6.82 -4.44 8.44
C LYS A 47 -5.41 -4.44 7.86
N GLN A 48 -4.58 -5.34 8.37
CA GLN A 48 -3.21 -5.49 7.90
C GLN A 48 -3.15 -6.56 6.82
N ALA A 49 -2.55 -6.25 5.69
CA ALA A 49 -2.23 -7.24 4.65
C ALA A 49 -1.22 -8.28 5.18
N ARG A 50 -0.35 -7.87 6.09
CA ARG A 50 0.63 -8.74 6.74
C ARG A 50 0.18 -9.09 8.14
N ARG A 51 -0.15 -10.36 8.37
CA ARG A 51 -0.61 -10.87 9.68
C ARG A 51 0.53 -11.16 10.66
N TYR A 52 1.73 -11.36 10.13
CA TYR A 52 2.90 -11.73 10.92
C TYR A 52 4.08 -10.80 10.63
N PHE A 53 4.65 -10.23 11.67
CA PHE A 53 5.89 -9.47 11.61
C PHE A 53 6.95 -10.25 12.38
N ASP A 54 8.05 -10.58 11.70
CA ASP A 54 9.22 -11.17 12.34
C ASP A 54 9.87 -10.11 13.24
N GLU A 55 9.80 -10.34 14.55
CA GLU A 55 10.32 -9.41 15.55
C GLU A 55 11.82 -9.19 15.43
N VAL A 56 12.58 -10.25 15.07
CA VAL A 56 14.03 -10.16 14.88
C VAL A 56 14.34 -9.25 13.70
N LYS A 57 13.64 -9.41 12.58
CA LYS A 57 13.80 -8.55 11.40
C LYS A 57 13.37 -7.11 11.66
N LEU A 58 12.31 -6.90 12.46
CA LEU A 58 11.89 -5.56 12.87
C LEU A 58 12.94 -4.88 13.76
N LYS A 59 13.52 -5.61 14.70
CA LYS A 59 14.57 -5.08 15.56
C LYS A 59 15.83 -4.73 14.77
N THR A 60 16.22 -5.59 13.84
CA THR A 60 17.34 -5.29 12.92
C THR A 60 17.06 -4.03 12.09
N LEU A 61 15.84 -3.88 11.58
CA LEU A 61 15.44 -2.66 10.86
C LEU A 61 15.48 -1.44 11.78
N ALA A 62 15.02 -1.55 13.02
CA ALA A 62 15.07 -0.47 14.01
C ALA A 62 16.52 -0.02 14.29
N ASP A 63 17.43 -0.96 14.44
CA ASP A 63 18.86 -0.68 14.65
C ASP A 63 19.47 0.01 13.43
N ASN A 64 19.11 -0.42 12.23
CA ASN A 64 19.54 0.23 10.99
C ASN A 64 19.01 1.66 10.86
N ILE A 65 17.74 1.88 11.21
CA ILE A 65 17.14 3.23 11.20
C ILE A 65 17.86 4.16 12.18
N LYS A 66 18.24 3.66 13.35
CA LYS A 66 19.05 4.44 14.33
C LYS A 66 20.42 4.84 13.77
N LYS A 67 21.05 3.96 12.97
CA LYS A 67 22.40 4.18 12.45
C LYS A 67 22.45 5.08 11.23
N VAL A 68 21.58 4.84 10.25
CA VAL A 68 21.64 5.47 8.93
C VAL A 68 20.39 6.26 8.55
N GLY A 69 19.34 6.20 9.37
CA GLY A 69 18.05 6.78 9.06
C GLY A 69 17.22 5.93 8.10
N LEU A 70 16.12 6.50 7.62
CA LEU A 70 15.23 5.86 6.66
C LEU A 70 15.68 6.16 5.23
N LEU A 71 15.94 5.12 4.45
CA LEU A 71 16.24 5.25 3.01
C LEU A 71 14.97 5.37 2.16
N GLN A 72 13.88 4.76 2.62
CA GLN A 72 12.56 4.85 1.99
C GLN A 72 11.57 5.32 3.04
N PHE A 73 10.77 6.34 2.71
CA PHE A 73 9.83 6.93 3.63
C PHE A 73 8.46 6.25 3.59
N PRO A 74 7.80 6.06 4.73
CA PRO A 74 6.39 5.68 4.77
C PRO A 74 5.54 6.70 4.01
N ILE A 75 4.45 6.23 3.41
CA ILE A 75 3.47 7.08 2.72
C ILE A 75 2.27 7.26 3.63
N ILE A 76 1.90 8.50 3.86
CA ILE A 76 0.81 8.90 4.75
C ILE A 76 -0.14 9.89 4.06
N ARG A 77 -1.34 9.97 4.60
CA ARG A 77 -2.36 10.94 4.21
C ARG A 77 -2.86 11.70 5.43
N GLU A 78 -2.99 13.01 5.32
CA GLU A 78 -3.52 13.85 6.38
C GLU A 78 -5.01 13.59 6.62
N ARG A 79 -5.41 13.55 7.88
CA ARG A 79 -6.80 13.46 8.33
C ARG A 79 -7.29 14.82 8.83
N ASN A 80 -8.61 14.97 8.87
CA ASN A 80 -9.25 16.19 9.38
C ASN A 80 -9.02 16.45 10.87
N ASP A 81 -8.59 15.43 11.63
CA ASP A 81 -8.31 15.51 13.07
C ASP A 81 -6.85 15.86 13.42
N GLY A 82 -6.04 16.21 12.43
CA GLY A 82 -4.62 16.53 12.58
C GLY A 82 -3.71 15.31 12.74
N LYS A 83 -4.25 14.11 12.56
CA LYS A 83 -3.50 12.85 12.51
C LYS A 83 -3.28 12.42 11.05
N TYR A 84 -2.56 11.32 10.87
CA TYR A 84 -2.18 10.83 9.56
C TYR A 84 -2.51 9.36 9.42
N ASP A 85 -3.23 9.00 8.35
CA ASP A 85 -3.44 7.60 7.99
C ASP A 85 -2.20 7.06 7.29
N LEU A 86 -1.68 5.94 7.75
CA LEU A 86 -0.61 5.24 7.06
C LEU A 86 -1.18 4.49 5.85
N ILE A 87 -0.67 4.84 4.66
CA ILE A 87 -1.03 4.16 3.41
C ILE A 87 -0.06 2.99 3.15
N ALA A 88 1.24 3.24 3.26
CA ALA A 88 2.27 2.23 3.04
C ALA A 88 3.48 2.43 3.95
N GLY A 89 4.21 1.35 4.26
CA GLY A 89 5.43 1.41 5.06
C GLY A 89 5.26 1.05 6.53
N GLU A 90 4.30 0.19 6.89
CA GLU A 90 4.00 -0.19 8.27
C GLU A 90 5.22 -0.73 9.03
N ARG A 91 6.05 -1.56 8.38
CA ARG A 91 7.28 -2.09 9.01
C ARG A 91 8.21 -0.98 9.46
N ARG A 92 8.34 0.10 8.69
CA ARG A 92 9.20 1.25 9.00
C ARG A 92 8.66 2.04 10.18
N VAL A 93 7.35 2.24 10.23
CA VAL A 93 6.68 2.90 11.36
C VAL A 93 6.83 2.07 12.63
N ARG A 94 6.62 0.76 12.57
CA ARG A 94 6.83 -0.16 13.71
C ARG A 94 8.27 -0.19 14.17
N ALA A 95 9.22 -0.26 13.24
CA ALA A 95 10.64 -0.20 13.55
C ALA A 95 11.05 1.15 14.17
N GLY A 96 10.47 2.26 13.71
CA GLY A 96 10.65 3.57 14.33
C GLY A 96 10.18 3.61 15.78
N LYS A 97 9.06 2.98 16.09
CA LYS A 97 8.56 2.83 17.47
C LYS A 97 9.50 1.97 18.34
N ILE A 98 10.00 0.85 17.80
CA ILE A 98 10.98 0.00 18.49
C ILE A 98 12.30 0.76 18.71
N ALA A 99 12.69 1.59 17.77
CA ALA A 99 13.85 2.47 17.87
C ALA A 99 13.68 3.63 18.84
N GLU A 100 12.46 3.78 19.43
CA GLU A 100 12.11 4.86 20.36
C GLU A 100 12.32 6.26 19.75
N LEU A 101 11.97 6.40 18.45
CA LEU A 101 12.01 7.69 17.77
C LEU A 101 10.77 8.51 18.15
N ASP A 102 10.95 9.79 18.45
CA ASP A 102 9.82 10.71 18.67
C ASP A 102 9.13 11.08 17.35
N THR A 103 9.92 11.20 16.28
CA THR A 103 9.47 11.61 14.96
C THR A 103 9.96 10.68 13.87
N ILE A 104 9.24 10.65 12.75
CA ILE A 104 9.59 9.88 11.58
C ILE A 104 9.39 10.72 10.30
N THR A 105 10.33 10.60 9.38
CA THR A 105 10.22 11.24 8.06
C THR A 105 9.29 10.42 7.18
N CYS A 106 8.25 11.06 6.64
CA CYS A 106 7.23 10.45 5.80
C CYS A 106 7.01 11.24 4.52
N ARG A 107 6.39 10.61 3.53
CA ARG A 107 5.80 11.28 2.37
C ARG A 107 4.31 11.50 2.61
N ILE A 108 3.87 12.76 2.60
CA ILE A 108 2.45 13.11 2.62
C ILE A 108 1.95 13.16 1.18
N ILE A 109 0.84 12.48 0.92
CA ILE A 109 0.11 12.57 -0.33
C ILE A 109 -1.33 13.02 -0.07
N LYS A 110 -1.83 13.92 -0.91
CA LYS A 110 -3.24 14.34 -0.90
C LYS A 110 -4.00 13.48 -1.89
N CYS A 111 -4.85 12.59 -1.40
CA CYS A 111 -5.64 11.70 -2.23
C CYS A 111 -6.95 11.31 -1.54
N ASP A 112 -7.91 10.83 -2.34
CA ASP A 112 -9.16 10.26 -1.84
C ASP A 112 -8.95 8.83 -1.30
N ASP A 113 -10.03 8.24 -0.77
CA ASP A 113 -9.98 6.90 -0.18
C ASP A 113 -9.68 5.82 -1.22
N LYS A 114 -10.18 5.99 -2.45
CA LYS A 114 -9.95 5.05 -3.56
C LYS A 114 -8.46 5.03 -3.93
N THR A 115 -7.88 6.19 -4.20
CA THR A 115 -6.46 6.34 -4.55
C THR A 115 -5.55 5.85 -3.42
N ALA A 116 -5.88 6.14 -2.16
CA ALA A 116 -5.13 5.64 -1.01
C ALA A 116 -5.11 4.11 -0.97
N LYS A 117 -6.25 3.47 -1.24
CA LYS A 117 -6.37 2.00 -1.31
C LYS A 117 -5.59 1.42 -2.49
N GLU A 118 -5.63 2.04 -3.64
CA GLU A 118 -4.84 1.64 -4.83
C GLU A 118 -3.34 1.67 -4.53
N ILE A 119 -2.83 2.76 -3.94
CA ILE A 119 -1.42 2.88 -3.53
C ILE A 119 -1.05 1.74 -2.57
N GLN A 120 -1.89 1.47 -1.58
CA GLN A 120 -1.66 0.40 -0.61
C GLN A 120 -1.58 -0.98 -1.27
N LEU A 121 -2.48 -1.27 -2.21
CA LEU A 121 -2.52 -2.54 -2.93
C LEU A 121 -1.31 -2.70 -3.85
N VAL A 122 -0.92 -1.63 -4.56
CA VAL A 122 0.26 -1.60 -5.42
C VAL A 122 1.54 -1.86 -4.62
N GLU A 123 1.71 -1.19 -3.49
CA GLU A 123 2.86 -1.40 -2.61
C GLU A 123 2.90 -2.84 -2.05
N ASN A 124 1.73 -3.40 -1.74
CA ASN A 124 1.65 -4.79 -1.30
C ASN A 124 2.02 -5.79 -2.40
N LEU A 125 1.63 -5.53 -3.66
CA LEU A 125 2.01 -6.36 -4.81
C LEU A 125 3.52 -6.34 -5.12
N LYS A 126 4.22 -5.26 -4.79
CA LYS A 126 5.68 -5.14 -4.97
C LYS A 126 6.50 -5.92 -3.95
N ARG A 127 5.87 -6.59 -2.99
CA ARG A 127 6.59 -7.41 -2.02
C ARG A 127 7.14 -8.67 -2.69
N GLU A 128 8.43 -8.90 -2.52
CA GLU A 128 9.13 -10.09 -3.07
C GLU A 128 8.78 -11.39 -2.34
N ASP A 129 8.17 -11.31 -1.15
CA ASP A 129 7.86 -12.44 -0.28
C ASP A 129 6.41 -12.95 -0.39
N LEU A 130 5.66 -12.50 -1.42
CA LEU A 130 4.30 -12.98 -1.67
C LEU A 130 4.31 -14.42 -2.19
N ASN A 131 3.47 -15.26 -1.59
CA ASN A 131 3.16 -16.54 -2.20
C ASN A 131 2.07 -16.39 -3.30
N ALA A 132 1.90 -17.40 -4.14
CA ALA A 132 0.97 -17.34 -5.28
C ALA A 132 -0.48 -17.03 -4.86
N TRP A 133 -0.90 -17.47 -3.68
CA TRP A 133 -2.25 -17.18 -3.18
C TRP A 133 -2.39 -15.71 -2.74
N GLU A 134 -1.38 -15.18 -2.02
CA GLU A 134 -1.35 -13.77 -1.60
C GLU A 134 -1.28 -12.84 -2.80
N GLU A 135 -0.49 -13.17 -3.82
CA GLU A 135 -0.39 -12.44 -5.07
C GLU A 135 -1.74 -12.41 -5.81
N THR A 136 -2.38 -13.58 -5.98
CA THR A 136 -3.70 -13.67 -6.61
C THR A 136 -4.73 -12.84 -5.86
N ARG A 137 -4.72 -12.89 -4.53
CA ARG A 137 -5.66 -12.13 -3.73
C ARG A 137 -5.43 -10.63 -3.84
N ALA A 138 -4.18 -10.17 -3.85
CA ALA A 138 -3.84 -8.76 -4.01
C ALA A 138 -4.28 -8.22 -5.39
N ILE A 139 -4.11 -9.03 -6.46
CA ILE A 139 -4.60 -8.70 -7.81
C ILE A 139 -6.13 -8.61 -7.82
N MET A 140 -6.82 -9.55 -7.19
CA MET A 140 -8.29 -9.53 -7.08
C MET A 140 -8.80 -8.29 -6.36
N ASP A 141 -8.17 -7.93 -5.23
CA ASP A 141 -8.52 -6.74 -4.46
C ASP A 141 -8.30 -5.45 -5.27
N LEU A 142 -7.24 -5.40 -6.07
CA LEU A 142 -6.96 -4.28 -6.98
C LEU A 142 -8.03 -4.17 -8.07
N LEU A 143 -8.36 -5.27 -8.74
CA LEU A 143 -9.40 -5.30 -9.76
C LEU A 143 -10.78 -4.89 -9.21
N CYS A 144 -11.15 -5.36 -8.02
CA CYS A 144 -12.38 -4.95 -7.35
C CYS A 144 -12.40 -3.43 -7.12
N THR A 145 -11.26 -2.85 -6.76
CA THR A 145 -11.16 -1.42 -6.47
C THR A 145 -11.24 -0.58 -7.75
N GLU A 146 -10.57 -1.01 -8.83
CA GLU A 146 -10.59 -0.31 -10.12
C GLU A 146 -11.96 -0.37 -10.79
N LEU A 147 -12.59 -1.55 -10.79
CA LEU A 147 -13.89 -1.76 -11.44
C LEU A 147 -15.08 -1.34 -10.57
N ASP A 148 -14.84 -0.96 -9.31
CA ASP A 148 -15.87 -0.62 -8.32
C ASP A 148 -16.92 -1.72 -8.13
N ILE A 149 -16.46 -2.99 -8.12
CA ILE A 149 -17.28 -4.19 -7.97
C ILE A 149 -16.92 -4.99 -6.72
N GLU A 150 -17.87 -5.78 -6.21
CA GLU A 150 -17.61 -6.67 -5.08
C GLU A 150 -16.95 -8.00 -5.54
N GLU A 151 -16.11 -8.58 -4.67
CA GLU A 151 -15.45 -9.88 -4.92
C GLU A 151 -16.42 -11.01 -5.30
N LYS A 152 -17.67 -10.92 -4.83
CA LYS A 152 -18.74 -11.89 -5.16
C LYS A 152 -19.14 -11.86 -6.62
N GLU A 153 -19.07 -10.69 -7.25
CA GLU A 153 -19.43 -10.50 -8.66
C GLU A 153 -18.36 -11.09 -9.58
N ILE A 154 -17.08 -11.00 -9.19
CA ILE A 154 -15.99 -11.62 -9.93
C ILE A 154 -16.09 -13.15 -9.95
N LYS A 155 -16.55 -13.77 -8.86
CA LYS A 155 -16.72 -15.23 -8.77
C LYS A 155 -17.88 -15.78 -9.60
N GLN A 156 -18.75 -14.91 -10.12
CA GLN A 156 -19.88 -15.27 -10.99
C GLN A 156 -19.56 -15.10 -12.48
N LEU A 157 -18.40 -14.55 -12.83
CA LEU A 157 -17.87 -14.43 -14.18
C LEU A 157 -17.02 -15.67 -14.55
#